data_c7c67606e449b986636bb45b75a341b8
#
_entry.id   c7c67606e449b986636bb45b75a341b8
#
_cell.length_a   1.000
_cell.length_b   1.000
_cell.length_c   1.000
_cell.angle_alpha   90.00
_cell.angle_beta   90.00
_cell.angle_gamma   90.00
#
_symmetry.space_group_name_H-M   'P 1'
#
loop_
_entity.id
_entity.type
_entity.pdbx_description
1 polymer ?
#
loop_
_entity_poly.entity_id
_entity_poly.type
_entity_poly.pdbx_seq_one_letter_code
_entity_poly.pdbx_strand_id
1 'polypeptide(L)'
;MTKRELVIEVAKQLGYTQNDVARVIQTAFDVITDSLAQGKRLEIRNFGVFEVKTRDARIGRNPRTGEEVPIPEKRVATFKAGKLIKEKVENNRSEPVIE
;
A
#
# COMPACT_ATOMS: atom_id res chain seq x y z
N MET A 1 5.48 6.39 -10.45
CA MET A 1 4.26 6.00 -11.22
C MET A 1 3.01 6.43 -10.47
N THR A 2 2.07 7.02 -11.18
CA THR A 2 0.79 7.42 -10.62
C THR A 2 -0.28 6.38 -10.96
N LYS A 3 -1.46 6.50 -10.34
CA LYS A 3 -2.59 5.65 -10.70
C LYS A 3 -2.96 5.80 -12.18
N ARG A 4 -2.90 7.03 -12.70
CA ARG A 4 -3.18 7.30 -14.11
C ARG A 4 -2.19 6.56 -15.02
N GLU A 5 -0.90 6.61 -14.70
CA GLU A 5 0.13 5.93 -15.46
C GLU A 5 -0.03 4.41 -15.40
N LEU A 6 -0.45 3.88 -14.24
CA LEU A 6 -0.75 2.46 -14.08
C LEU A 6 -1.90 2.06 -15.01
N VAL A 7 -2.97 2.85 -15.07
CA VAL A 7 -4.11 2.61 -15.94
C VAL A 7 -3.67 2.57 -17.41
N ILE A 8 -2.87 3.53 -17.82
CA ILE A 8 -2.38 3.62 -19.20
C ILE A 8 -1.57 2.39 -19.56
N GLU A 9 -0.64 1.99 -18.69
CA GLU A 9 0.22 0.84 -18.94
C GLU A 9 -0.58 -0.47 -19.01
N VAL A 10 -1.52 -0.68 -18.10
CA VAL A 10 -2.36 -1.87 -18.12
C VAL A 10 -3.23 -1.92 -19.36
N ALA A 11 -3.84 -0.80 -19.74
CA ALA A 11 -4.67 -0.72 -20.95
C ALA A 11 -3.85 -1.07 -22.19
N LYS A 12 -2.63 -0.56 -22.26
CA LYS A 12 -1.72 -0.83 -23.37
C LYS A 12 -1.36 -2.31 -23.47
N GLN A 13 -1.04 -2.94 -22.34
CA GLN A 13 -0.65 -4.36 -22.35
C GLN A 13 -1.81 -5.28 -22.71
N LEU A 14 -3.03 -4.93 -22.34
CA LEU A 14 -4.20 -5.77 -22.58
C LEU A 14 -4.96 -5.43 -23.87
N GLY A 15 -4.67 -4.27 -24.45
CA GLY A 15 -5.43 -3.80 -25.61
C GLY A 15 -6.84 -3.34 -25.24
N TYR A 16 -7.06 -2.93 -23.98
CA TYR A 16 -8.35 -2.43 -23.51
C TYR A 16 -8.36 -0.91 -23.52
N THR A 17 -9.56 -0.34 -23.45
CA THR A 17 -9.68 1.13 -23.36
C THR A 17 -9.23 1.60 -21.98
N GLN A 18 -8.69 2.81 -21.92
CA GLN A 18 -8.29 3.39 -20.63
C GLN A 18 -9.47 3.57 -19.69
N ASN A 19 -10.64 3.92 -20.21
CA ASN A 19 -11.83 4.08 -19.37
C ASN A 19 -12.24 2.78 -18.69
N ASP A 20 -12.24 1.68 -19.43
CA ASP A 20 -12.58 0.37 -18.85
C ASP A 20 -11.57 -0.06 -17.79
N VAL A 21 -10.29 0.11 -18.09
CA VAL A 21 -9.22 -0.25 -17.15
C VAL A 21 -9.27 0.63 -15.90
N ALA A 22 -9.52 1.92 -16.09
CA ALA A 22 -9.64 2.85 -14.95
C ALA A 22 -10.74 2.42 -13.98
N ARG A 23 -11.89 2.00 -14.54
CA ARG A 23 -13.01 1.53 -13.71
C ARG A 23 -12.65 0.26 -12.94
N VAL A 24 -12.00 -0.69 -13.58
CA VAL A 24 -11.58 -1.93 -12.94
C VAL A 24 -10.57 -1.66 -11.82
N ILE A 25 -9.56 -0.87 -12.12
CA ILE A 25 -8.51 -0.55 -11.14
C ILE A 25 -9.08 0.22 -9.96
N GLN A 26 -9.90 1.24 -10.21
CA GLN A 26 -10.49 2.01 -9.14
C GLN A 26 -11.40 1.15 -8.26
N THR A 27 -12.20 0.29 -8.88
CA THR A 27 -13.08 -0.62 -8.14
C THR A 27 -12.26 -1.59 -7.28
N ALA A 28 -11.16 -2.11 -7.82
CA ALA A 28 -10.26 -2.98 -7.05
C ALA A 28 -9.68 -2.24 -5.83
N PHE A 29 -9.24 -1.01 -6.01
CA PHE A 29 -8.70 -0.21 -4.91
C PHE A 29 -9.78 0.09 -3.85
N ASP A 30 -11.00 0.38 -4.29
CA ASP A 30 -12.11 0.61 -3.36
C ASP A 30 -12.44 -0.63 -2.54
N VAL A 31 -12.46 -1.80 -3.17
CA VAL A 31 -12.70 -3.06 -2.47
C VAL A 31 -11.59 -3.34 -1.46
N ILE A 32 -10.34 -3.11 -1.84
CA ILE A 32 -9.20 -3.28 -0.93
C ILE A 32 -9.33 -2.34 0.26
N THR A 33 -9.64 -1.06 -0.01
CA THR A 33 -9.79 -0.05 1.03
C THR A 33 -10.91 -0.41 2.01
N ASP A 34 -12.05 -0.81 1.48
CA ASP A 34 -13.21 -1.16 2.32
C ASP A 34 -12.92 -2.41 3.17
N SER A 35 -12.23 -3.40 2.59
CA SER A 35 -11.86 -4.61 3.33
C SER A 35 -10.93 -4.28 4.50
N LEU A 36 -9.95 -3.43 4.26
CA LEU A 36 -9.02 -2.99 5.31
C LEU A 36 -9.73 -2.15 6.36
N ALA A 37 -10.67 -1.30 5.95
CA ALA A 37 -11.46 -0.52 6.91
C ALA A 37 -12.27 -1.41 7.86
N GLN A 38 -12.68 -2.59 7.39
CA GLN A 38 -13.35 -3.59 8.21
C GLN A 38 -12.38 -4.44 9.04
N GLY A 39 -11.10 -4.19 8.94
CA GLY A 39 -10.08 -4.95 9.66
C GLY A 39 -9.71 -6.27 9.01
N LYS A 40 -10.13 -6.49 7.77
CA LYS A 40 -9.83 -7.74 7.06
C LYS A 40 -8.48 -7.68 6.39
N ARG A 41 -7.74 -8.75 6.54
CA ARG A 41 -6.46 -8.94 5.86
C ARG A 41 -6.72 -9.36 4.41
N LEU A 42 -5.93 -8.82 3.48
CA LEU A 42 -6.00 -9.21 2.08
C LEU A 42 -4.67 -9.79 1.64
N GLU A 43 -4.65 -11.06 1.30
CA GLU A 43 -3.47 -11.73 0.81
C GLU A 43 -3.58 -11.92 -0.71
N ILE A 44 -2.61 -11.38 -1.44
CA ILE A 44 -2.52 -11.54 -2.89
C ILE A 44 -1.29 -12.38 -3.17
N ARG A 45 -1.51 -13.62 -3.59
CA ARG A 45 -0.44 -14.59 -3.81
C ARG A 45 0.65 -14.04 -4.74
N ASN A 46 1.90 -14.19 -4.34
CA ASN A 46 3.10 -13.73 -5.06
C ASN A 46 3.23 -12.21 -5.16
N PHE A 47 2.28 -11.47 -4.67
CA PHE A 47 2.30 -10.01 -4.69
C PHE A 47 2.61 -9.46 -3.30
N GLY A 48 1.75 -9.72 -2.35
CA GLY A 48 1.93 -9.26 -0.98
C GLY A 48 0.68 -9.35 -0.15
N VAL A 49 0.78 -8.83 1.05
CA VAL A 49 -0.30 -8.87 2.03
C VAL A 49 -0.58 -7.46 2.52
N PHE A 50 -1.84 -7.06 2.44
CA PHE A 50 -2.32 -5.84 3.10
C PHE A 50 -2.92 -6.22 4.43
N GLU A 51 -2.49 -5.59 5.50
CA GLU A 51 -2.95 -5.86 6.86
C GLU A 51 -3.28 -4.57 7.58
N VAL A 52 -4.14 -4.71 8.59
CA VAL A 52 -4.40 -3.62 9.53
C VAL A 52 -3.73 -3.99 10.85
N LYS A 53 -2.92 -3.09 11.36
CA LYS A 53 -2.27 -3.25 12.66
C LYS A 53 -2.79 -2.18 13.60
N THR A 54 -2.98 -2.57 14.86
CA THR A 54 -3.36 -1.64 15.91
C THR A 54 -2.10 -1.22 16.65
N ARG A 55 -1.88 0.08 16.72
CA ARG A 55 -0.81 0.65 17.54
C ARG A 55 -1.42 1.05 18.87
N ASP A 56 -0.92 0.46 19.94
CA ASP A 56 -1.42 0.72 21.28
C ASP A 56 -1.24 2.17 21.70
N ALA A 57 -2.13 2.64 22.54
CA ALA A 57 -1.97 3.94 23.19
C ALA A 57 -0.65 3.96 23.96
N ARG A 58 0.05 5.05 23.90
CA ARG A 58 1.33 5.22 24.59
C ARG A 58 1.49 6.67 25.03
N ILE A 59 2.51 6.88 25.86
CA ILE A 59 2.88 8.24 26.28
C ILE A 59 4.12 8.65 25.51
N GLY A 60 3.98 9.68 24.68
CA GLY A 60 5.09 10.29 24.00
C GLY A 60 5.61 11.48 24.81
N ARG A 61 6.67 12.07 24.35
CA ARG A 61 7.27 13.23 25.00
C ARG A 61 7.54 14.30 23.96
N ASN A 62 7.11 15.52 24.26
CA ASN A 62 7.36 16.66 23.40
C ASN A 62 8.85 17.02 23.48
N PRO A 63 9.61 16.95 22.40
CA PRO A 63 11.06 17.22 22.43
C PRO A 63 11.39 18.66 22.76
N ARG A 64 10.46 19.61 22.61
CA ARG A 64 10.70 21.03 22.90
C ARG A 64 10.54 21.37 24.38
N THR A 65 9.54 20.77 25.02
CA THR A 65 9.18 21.12 26.40
C THR A 65 9.46 20.00 27.39
N GLY A 66 9.65 18.79 26.91
CA GLY A 66 9.80 17.61 27.78
C GLY A 66 8.50 17.14 28.40
N GLU A 67 7.37 17.77 28.04
CA GLU A 67 6.07 17.36 28.58
C GLU A 67 5.62 16.01 28.01
N GLU A 68 4.97 15.23 28.84
CA GLU A 68 4.35 13.99 28.41
C GLU A 68 3.09 14.28 27.61
N VAL A 69 2.97 13.65 26.43
CA VAL A 69 1.82 13.80 25.54
C VAL A 69 1.20 12.42 25.33
N PRO A 70 -0.07 12.22 25.68
CA PRO A 70 -0.72 10.96 25.41
C PRO A 70 -0.91 10.76 23.91
N ILE A 71 -0.50 9.61 23.40
CA ILE A 71 -0.69 9.20 22.01
C ILE A 71 -1.77 8.13 22.02
N PRO A 72 -2.94 8.39 21.41
CA PRO A 72 -4.04 7.44 21.44
C PRO A 72 -3.76 6.20 20.59
N GLU A 73 -4.45 5.15 20.89
CA GLU A 73 -4.48 3.96 20.04
C GLU A 73 -4.95 4.33 18.63
N LYS A 74 -4.34 3.72 17.61
CA LYS A 74 -4.79 3.92 16.25
C LYS A 74 -4.59 2.67 15.40
N ARG A 75 -5.37 2.57 14.34
CA ARG A 75 -5.27 1.51 13.37
C ARG A 75 -4.49 2.02 12.16
N VAL A 76 -3.58 1.21 11.65
CA VAL A 76 -2.77 1.58 10.48
C VAL A 76 -2.81 0.45 9.47
N ALA A 77 -2.91 0.82 8.20
CA ALA A 77 -2.79 -0.13 7.10
C ALA A 77 -1.31 -0.31 6.75
N THR A 78 -0.91 -1.54 6.55
CA THR A 78 0.47 -1.87 6.16
C THR A 78 0.45 -2.80 4.96
N PHE A 79 1.49 -2.72 4.15
CA PHE A 79 1.70 -3.64 3.04
C PHE A 79 3.02 -4.38 3.24
N LYS A 80 2.96 -5.71 3.11
CA LYS A 80 4.12 -6.56 3.21
C LYS A 80 4.35 -7.23 1.87
N ALA A 81 5.44 -6.90 1.21
CA ALA A 81 5.76 -7.43 -0.11
C ALA A 81 5.93 -8.95 -0.07
N GLY A 82 5.40 -9.60 -1.09
CA GLY A 82 5.55 -11.03 -1.28
C GLY A 82 6.90 -11.39 -1.90
N LYS A 83 7.15 -12.69 -2.01
CA LYS A 83 8.42 -13.21 -2.49
C LYS A 83 8.77 -12.72 -3.90
N LEU A 84 7.81 -12.74 -4.80
CA LEU A 84 8.06 -12.36 -6.19
C LEU A 84 8.48 -10.89 -6.32
N ILE A 85 7.80 -10.00 -5.61
CA ILE A 85 8.16 -8.58 -5.62
C ILE A 85 9.56 -8.40 -5.05
N LYS A 86 9.83 -9.04 -3.91
CA LYS A 86 11.15 -8.94 -3.26
C LYS A 86 12.27 -9.40 -4.19
N GLU A 87 12.09 -10.52 -4.86
CA GLU A 87 13.09 -11.06 -5.77
C GLU A 87 13.32 -10.15 -6.97
N LYS A 88 12.25 -9.65 -7.59
CA LYS A 88 12.38 -8.77 -8.75
C LYS A 88 13.05 -7.45 -8.41
N VAL A 89 12.71 -6.88 -7.27
CA VAL A 89 13.33 -5.64 -6.81
C VAL A 89 14.82 -5.86 -6.52
N GLU A 90 15.16 -6.95 -5.86
CA GLU A 90 16.54 -7.30 -5.55
C GLU A 90 17.36 -7.56 -6.79
N ASN A 91 16.78 -8.25 -7.79
CA ASN A 91 17.50 -8.60 -9.01
C ASN A 91 17.72 -7.42 -9.96
N ASN A 92 16.99 -6.31 -9.80
CA ASN A 92 17.16 -5.11 -10.62
C ASN A 92 18.05 -4.06 -9.97
N ARG A 93 19.07 -4.50 -9.22
CA ARG A 93 19.98 -3.60 -8.51
C ARG A 93 20.93 -2.83 -9.40
N SER A 94 21.02 -3.19 -10.67
CA SER A 94 21.88 -2.50 -11.64
C SER A 94 21.39 -1.09 -11.94
N GLU A 95 20.15 -0.77 -11.67
CA GLU A 95 19.61 0.56 -11.83
C GLU A 95 19.56 1.26 -10.49
N PRO A 96 20.35 2.32 -10.28
CA PRO A 96 20.29 3.04 -9.02
C PRO A 96 18.92 3.68 -8.83
N VAL A 97 18.38 3.50 -7.66
CA VAL A 97 17.15 4.19 -7.28
C VAL A 97 17.52 5.61 -6.90
N ILE A 98 17.11 6.55 -7.72
CA ILE A 98 17.30 7.98 -7.45
C ILE A 98 15.99 8.51 -6.91
N GLU A 99 16.01 8.86 -5.67
CA GLU A 99 14.87 9.48 -5.03
C GLU A 99 15.01 10.98 -4.97
#